data_f861776d1a4e5599725a102019a94f02
#
_entry.id   f861776d1a4e5599725a102019a94f02
#
_cell.length_a   1.000
_cell.length_b   1.000
_cell.length_c   1.000
_cell.angle_alpha   90.00
_cell.angle_beta   90.00
_cell.angle_gamma   90.00
#
_symmetry.space_group_name_H-M   'P 1'
#
loop_
_entity.id
_entity.type
_entity.pdbx_description
1 polymer ?
#
loop_
_entity_poly.entity_id
_entity_poly.type
_entity_poly.pdbx_seq_one_letter_code
_entity_poly.pdbx_strand_id
1 'polypeptide(L)'
;MYSGFRDWGMVRSLTVTVSRAATFVIAAMFAALVVLLSLWLYESYHAAIRRTEERAIAASKIVSTNASWISALSAQTLQRIDDALGPTLGIATDDVKNINEAVSNLPGQVQAYVVDRNGRTLLSTDPDIKPIDIRDREYFAAVEKGAKTFVSGLLVSRLNNQQIFVFSRRLERNGVFVGAAMVSFQGSDLLKDVWEAVSLGTNSTISMIRKDGELVARYPAPDGPLNMSKYVLFTDYLPSSPNGTYEAISPADGEHRMVAYRVVEGTDIVALASADYRVGLVPFRNDVFIAIAVMALAAASSLAAGGWVRHLVKRDVKKSAELEAALEDNRLLLREIHHRVKNNFQAVQGVIRMQLLPPEAQKSLFDRIGAMIAVHEQIYDRDQFNALSARDLIPSIVDKLVSAYSDNVSVRYDIGEFDLTPEQATAVALLVNEVVTNSLKYAFPDGRPGKLEIAFHKVSSRRSLLTICDNGVGFDASTVRKGMGSRIIRGVVSQLRGSFEYKSTEGTHFIAQVELGLTD
;
A
#
# COMPACT_ATOMS: atom_id res chain seq x y z
N MET A 1 24.99 36.52 14.68
CA MET A 1 23.95 35.96 15.58
C MET A 1 22.58 35.73 14.95
N TYR A 2 22.31 36.09 13.68
CA TYR A 2 20.96 36.03 13.06
C TYR A 2 20.74 34.96 11.99
N SER A 3 21.74 34.16 11.60
CA SER A 3 21.59 33.13 10.55
C SER A 3 21.05 31.79 11.07
N GLY A 4 21.40 31.38 12.29
CA GLY A 4 20.99 30.06 12.85
C GLY A 4 19.50 29.94 13.16
N PHE A 5 18.81 31.01 13.48
CA PHE A 5 17.36 31.00 13.78
C PHE A 5 16.48 30.79 12.53
N ARG A 6 16.96 31.19 11.35
CA ARG A 6 16.24 31.01 10.08
C ARG A 6 16.27 29.56 9.60
N ASP A 7 17.37 28.86 9.78
CA ASP A 7 17.53 27.47 9.33
C ASP A 7 16.71 26.51 10.20
N TRP A 8 16.58 26.75 11.49
CA TRP A 8 15.78 25.89 12.39
C TRP A 8 14.28 25.95 12.10
N GLY A 9 13.75 27.14 11.78
CA GLY A 9 12.38 27.31 11.31
C GLY A 9 12.12 26.51 10.03
N MET A 10 13.08 26.47 9.12
CA MET A 10 12.99 25.78 7.84
C MET A 10 13.06 24.25 8.01
N VAL A 11 13.96 23.73 8.82
CA VAL A 11 14.07 22.29 9.10
C VAL A 11 12.83 21.76 9.81
N ARG A 12 12.32 22.48 10.81
CA ARG A 12 11.07 22.12 11.50
C ARG A 12 9.84 22.20 10.58
N SER A 13 9.79 23.16 9.67
CA SER A 13 8.74 23.24 8.66
C SER A 13 8.82 22.10 7.64
N LEU A 14 10.03 21.72 7.21
CA LEU A 14 10.27 20.61 6.29
C LEU A 14 9.86 19.25 6.90
N THR A 15 10.24 18.96 8.14
CA THR A 15 9.90 17.69 8.80
C THR A 15 8.39 17.56 9.05
N VAL A 16 7.71 18.64 9.42
CA VAL A 16 6.24 18.68 9.55
C VAL A 16 5.57 18.49 8.18
N THR A 17 6.08 19.11 7.13
CA THR A 17 5.56 19.00 5.76
C THR A 17 5.74 17.57 5.23
N VAL A 18 6.90 16.95 5.42
CA VAL A 18 7.17 15.55 5.03
C VAL A 18 6.26 14.58 5.79
N SER A 19 6.07 14.79 7.10
CA SER A 19 5.15 13.95 7.89
C SER A 19 3.69 14.08 7.42
N ARG A 20 3.22 15.27 7.07
CA ARG A 20 1.88 15.50 6.51
C ARG A 20 1.74 14.88 5.13
N ALA A 21 2.74 15.01 4.26
CA ALA A 21 2.75 14.40 2.94
C ALA A 21 2.71 12.87 3.03
N ALA A 22 3.52 12.25 3.90
CA ALA A 22 3.49 10.80 4.12
C ALA A 22 2.13 10.33 4.64
N THR A 23 1.53 11.03 5.59
CA THR A 23 0.19 10.71 6.11
C THR A 23 -0.88 10.83 5.03
N PHE A 24 -0.79 11.86 4.18
CA PHE A 24 -1.69 12.05 3.05
C PHE A 24 -1.57 10.92 2.02
N VAL A 25 -0.36 10.50 1.68
CA VAL A 25 -0.12 9.37 0.75
C VAL A 25 -0.72 8.07 1.31
N ILE A 26 -0.50 7.77 2.60
CA ILE A 26 -1.08 6.59 3.25
C ILE A 26 -2.62 6.65 3.20
N ALA A 27 -3.21 7.79 3.51
CA ALA A 27 -4.66 7.97 3.45
C ALA A 27 -5.21 7.85 2.02
N ALA A 28 -4.52 8.41 1.02
CA ALA A 28 -4.89 8.30 -0.39
C ALA A 28 -4.81 6.84 -0.89
N MET A 29 -3.76 6.10 -0.51
CA MET A 29 -3.65 4.67 -0.83
C MET A 29 -4.77 3.85 -0.19
N PHE A 30 -5.11 4.13 1.07
CA PHE A 30 -6.22 3.46 1.75
C PHE A 30 -7.56 3.78 1.07
N ALA A 31 -7.81 5.04 0.72
CA ALA A 31 -9.01 5.44 -0.02
C ALA A 31 -9.10 4.75 -1.40
N ALA A 32 -8.00 4.67 -2.13
CA ALA A 32 -7.93 3.95 -3.41
C ALA A 32 -8.26 2.46 -3.24
N LEU A 33 -7.74 1.80 -2.19
CA LEU A 33 -8.06 0.41 -1.87
C LEU A 33 -9.56 0.22 -1.57
N VAL A 34 -10.17 1.14 -0.81
CA VAL A 34 -11.63 1.11 -0.53
C VAL A 34 -12.42 1.17 -1.83
N VAL A 35 -12.06 2.07 -2.75
CA VAL A 35 -12.74 2.19 -4.05
C VAL A 35 -12.58 0.90 -4.87
N LEU A 36 -11.36 0.35 -4.96
CA LEU A 36 -11.10 -0.89 -5.69
C LEU A 36 -11.87 -2.09 -5.12
N LEU A 37 -11.89 -2.25 -3.80
CA LEU A 37 -12.67 -3.32 -3.16
C LEU A 37 -14.17 -3.12 -3.36
N SER A 38 -14.66 -1.89 -3.33
CA SER A 38 -16.07 -1.60 -3.59
C SER A 38 -16.48 -1.96 -5.02
N LEU A 39 -15.64 -1.63 -6.01
CA LEU A 39 -15.84 -2.01 -7.41
C LEU A 39 -15.79 -3.54 -7.59
N TRP A 40 -14.83 -4.19 -6.94
CA TRP A 40 -14.71 -5.64 -6.98
C TRP A 40 -15.93 -6.35 -6.35
N LEU A 41 -16.42 -5.87 -5.21
CA LEU A 41 -17.64 -6.40 -4.58
C LEU A 41 -18.89 -6.17 -5.44
N TYR A 42 -18.99 -5.00 -6.06
CA TYR A 42 -20.07 -4.72 -7.01
C TYR A 42 -20.09 -5.72 -8.18
N GLU A 43 -18.94 -5.96 -8.80
CA GLU A 43 -18.81 -6.93 -9.88
C GLU A 43 -19.06 -8.37 -9.41
N SER A 44 -18.55 -8.75 -8.23
CA SER A 44 -18.79 -10.07 -7.64
C SER A 44 -20.27 -10.32 -7.38
N TYR A 45 -21.00 -9.32 -6.85
CA TYR A 45 -22.44 -9.42 -6.65
C TYR A 45 -23.20 -9.69 -7.96
N HIS A 46 -22.95 -8.87 -8.97
CA HIS A 46 -23.58 -9.05 -10.28
C HIS A 46 -23.19 -10.36 -10.98
N ALA A 47 -21.95 -10.78 -10.81
CA ALA A 47 -21.50 -12.06 -11.34
C ALA A 47 -22.18 -13.25 -10.63
N ALA A 48 -22.41 -13.17 -9.32
CA ALA A 48 -23.14 -14.23 -8.59
C ALA A 48 -24.59 -14.34 -9.07
N ILE A 49 -25.28 -13.22 -9.27
CA ILE A 49 -26.64 -13.21 -9.80
C ILE A 49 -26.66 -13.76 -11.23
N ARG A 50 -25.83 -13.25 -12.14
CA ARG A 50 -25.77 -13.75 -13.53
C ARG A 50 -25.53 -15.25 -13.60
N ARG A 51 -24.59 -15.78 -12.82
CA ARG A 51 -24.32 -17.23 -12.76
C ARG A 51 -25.52 -18.03 -12.27
N THR A 52 -26.26 -17.51 -11.28
CA THR A 52 -27.47 -18.17 -10.76
C THR A 52 -28.57 -18.19 -11.82
N GLU A 53 -28.78 -17.09 -12.52
CA GLU A 53 -29.71 -16.96 -13.63
C GLU A 53 -29.37 -17.89 -14.79
N GLU A 54 -28.11 -17.90 -15.25
CA GLU A 54 -27.63 -18.77 -16.33
C GLU A 54 -27.84 -20.27 -15.99
N ARG A 55 -27.58 -20.67 -14.74
CA ARG A 55 -27.85 -22.04 -14.25
C ARG A 55 -29.34 -22.35 -14.28
N ALA A 56 -30.18 -21.43 -13.82
CA ALA A 56 -31.64 -21.62 -13.86
C ALA A 56 -32.15 -21.74 -15.31
N ILE A 57 -31.64 -20.92 -16.24
CA ILE A 57 -31.98 -21.01 -17.68
C ILE A 57 -31.55 -22.37 -18.25
N ALA A 58 -30.32 -22.78 -18.01
CA ALA A 58 -29.83 -24.09 -18.49
C ALA A 58 -30.67 -25.24 -17.94
N ALA A 59 -30.99 -25.20 -16.65
CA ALA A 59 -31.83 -26.18 -16.00
C ALA A 59 -33.26 -26.20 -16.56
N SER A 60 -33.88 -25.05 -16.74
CA SER A 60 -35.22 -24.95 -17.33
C SER A 60 -35.27 -25.56 -18.74
N LYS A 61 -34.19 -25.41 -19.52
CA LYS A 61 -34.07 -26.03 -20.84
C LYS A 61 -34.02 -27.56 -20.75
N ILE A 62 -33.25 -28.12 -19.78
CA ILE A 62 -33.18 -29.56 -19.58
C ILE A 62 -34.53 -30.11 -19.13
N VAL A 63 -35.20 -29.43 -18.18
CA VAL A 63 -36.52 -29.81 -17.71
C VAL A 63 -37.54 -29.78 -18.87
N SER A 64 -37.51 -28.73 -19.71
CA SER A 64 -38.40 -28.60 -20.89
C SER A 64 -38.16 -29.70 -21.89
N THR A 65 -36.90 -30.05 -22.19
CA THR A 65 -36.55 -31.16 -23.09
C THR A 65 -37.05 -32.50 -22.54
N ASN A 66 -36.87 -32.73 -21.26
CA ASN A 66 -37.36 -33.95 -20.59
C ASN A 66 -38.88 -34.01 -20.59
N ALA A 67 -39.56 -32.92 -20.26
CA ALA A 67 -41.02 -32.86 -20.31
C ALA A 67 -41.59 -33.09 -21.73
N SER A 68 -40.93 -32.53 -22.77
CA SER A 68 -41.29 -32.78 -24.16
C SER A 68 -41.16 -34.23 -24.54
N TRP A 69 -40.05 -34.86 -24.18
CA TRP A 69 -39.78 -36.28 -24.42
C TRP A 69 -40.82 -37.20 -23.72
N ILE A 70 -41.12 -36.96 -22.42
CA ILE A 70 -42.13 -37.69 -21.67
C ILE A 70 -43.51 -37.54 -22.27
N SER A 71 -43.87 -36.30 -22.67
CA SER A 71 -45.18 -36.04 -23.32
C SER A 71 -45.30 -36.78 -24.64
N ALA A 72 -44.25 -36.74 -25.48
CA ALA A 72 -44.23 -37.44 -26.77
C ALA A 72 -44.32 -38.99 -26.59
N LEU A 73 -43.52 -39.53 -25.64
CA LEU A 73 -43.51 -40.96 -25.35
C LEU A 73 -44.83 -41.43 -24.76
N SER A 74 -45.43 -40.63 -23.85
CA SER A 74 -46.78 -40.89 -23.31
C SER A 74 -47.84 -40.89 -24.39
N ALA A 75 -47.82 -39.92 -25.30
CA ALA A 75 -48.77 -39.86 -26.43
C ALA A 75 -48.62 -41.07 -27.35
N GLN A 76 -47.39 -41.48 -27.67
CA GLN A 76 -47.11 -42.66 -28.47
C GLN A 76 -47.60 -43.94 -27.80
N THR A 77 -47.35 -44.09 -26.50
CA THR A 77 -47.81 -45.24 -25.70
C THR A 77 -49.33 -45.30 -25.65
N LEU A 78 -49.99 -44.16 -25.39
CA LEU A 78 -51.45 -44.08 -25.40
C LEU A 78 -52.05 -44.40 -26.76
N GLN A 79 -51.39 -44.01 -27.86
CA GLN A 79 -51.79 -44.39 -29.22
C GLN A 79 -51.68 -45.90 -29.44
N ARG A 80 -50.54 -46.50 -29.03
CA ARG A 80 -50.36 -47.96 -29.12
C ARG A 80 -51.41 -48.75 -28.33
N ILE A 81 -51.79 -48.24 -27.14
CA ILE A 81 -52.87 -48.82 -26.34
C ILE A 81 -54.20 -48.73 -27.10
N ASP A 82 -54.53 -47.56 -27.74
CA ASP A 82 -55.73 -47.37 -28.53
C ASP A 82 -55.79 -48.30 -29.74
N ASP A 83 -54.66 -48.48 -30.43
CA ASP A 83 -54.54 -49.35 -31.60
C ASP A 83 -54.68 -50.85 -31.21
N ALA A 84 -54.15 -51.25 -30.05
CA ALA A 84 -54.22 -52.60 -29.54
C ALA A 84 -55.63 -53.02 -29.11
N LEU A 85 -56.45 -52.08 -28.63
CA LEU A 85 -57.79 -52.38 -28.08
C LEU A 85 -58.86 -52.70 -29.13
N GLY A 86 -58.59 -52.59 -30.38
CA GLY A 86 -59.54 -52.95 -31.43
C GLY A 86 -60.88 -52.19 -31.41
N PRO A 87 -61.87 -52.59 -32.28
CA PRO A 87 -63.09 -51.81 -32.43
C PRO A 87 -64.10 -51.91 -31.27
N THR A 88 -64.06 -52.92 -30.44
CA THR A 88 -65.07 -53.18 -29.41
C THR A 88 -64.57 -53.03 -27.98
N LEU A 89 -63.36 -52.47 -27.78
CA LEU A 89 -62.65 -52.49 -26.50
C LEU A 89 -62.57 -53.88 -25.85
N GLY A 90 -62.69 -54.92 -26.69
CA GLY A 90 -62.53 -56.33 -26.24
C GLY A 90 -61.07 -56.54 -25.87
N ILE A 91 -60.84 -57.04 -24.66
CA ILE A 91 -59.50 -57.28 -24.12
C ILE A 91 -59.17 -58.75 -24.34
N ALA A 92 -58.32 -59.03 -25.32
CA ALA A 92 -57.67 -60.32 -25.44
C ALA A 92 -56.45 -60.41 -24.50
N THR A 93 -56.08 -61.62 -24.11
CA THR A 93 -54.91 -61.85 -23.25
C THR A 93 -53.63 -61.31 -23.85
N ASP A 94 -53.53 -61.27 -25.19
CA ASP A 94 -52.39 -60.72 -25.92
C ASP A 94 -52.37 -59.18 -25.89
N ASP A 95 -53.52 -58.50 -25.76
CA ASP A 95 -53.59 -57.04 -25.64
C ASP A 95 -53.00 -56.57 -24.32
N VAL A 96 -53.21 -57.28 -23.23
CA VAL A 96 -52.59 -56.99 -21.92
C VAL A 96 -51.09 -57.07 -22.02
N LYS A 97 -50.55 -58.07 -22.72
CA LYS A 97 -49.12 -58.23 -22.92
C LYS A 97 -48.54 -57.08 -23.75
N ASN A 98 -49.19 -56.73 -24.84
CA ASN A 98 -48.77 -55.61 -25.70
C ASN A 98 -48.81 -54.29 -24.97
N ILE A 99 -49.79 -54.06 -24.09
CA ILE A 99 -49.90 -52.85 -23.28
C ILE A 99 -48.78 -52.82 -22.22
N ASN A 100 -48.52 -53.95 -21.53
CA ASN A 100 -47.42 -54.02 -20.57
C ASN A 100 -46.05 -53.76 -21.24
N GLU A 101 -45.85 -54.29 -22.45
CA GLU A 101 -44.63 -54.08 -23.22
C GLU A 101 -44.48 -52.60 -23.66
N ALA A 102 -45.58 -51.97 -24.07
CA ALA A 102 -45.61 -50.54 -24.43
C ALA A 102 -45.28 -49.66 -23.22
N VAL A 103 -45.77 -49.98 -22.03
CA VAL A 103 -45.56 -49.23 -20.78
C VAL A 103 -44.17 -49.46 -20.18
N SER A 104 -43.56 -50.62 -20.34
CA SER A 104 -42.23 -50.93 -19.85
C SER A 104 -41.14 -50.07 -20.44
N ASN A 105 -41.38 -49.40 -21.57
CA ASN A 105 -40.44 -48.43 -22.19
C ASN A 105 -40.57 -46.99 -21.65
N LEU A 106 -41.52 -46.74 -20.75
CA LEU A 106 -41.69 -45.44 -20.13
C LEU A 106 -40.71 -45.28 -18.92
N PRO A 107 -40.20 -44.07 -18.66
CA PRO A 107 -39.29 -43.82 -17.56
C PRO A 107 -40.03 -43.85 -16.21
N GLY A 108 -39.37 -44.41 -15.19
CA GLY A 108 -39.88 -44.42 -13.82
C GLY A 108 -40.94 -45.50 -13.55
N GLN A 109 -41.59 -45.42 -12.40
CA GLN A 109 -42.72 -46.29 -12.07
C GLN A 109 -43.98 -45.78 -12.75
N VAL A 110 -44.39 -46.46 -13.81
CA VAL A 110 -45.51 -46.07 -14.64
C VAL A 110 -46.60 -47.12 -14.62
N GLN A 111 -47.84 -46.66 -14.47
CA GLN A 111 -49.02 -47.53 -14.54
C GLN A 111 -49.91 -47.06 -15.70
N ALA A 112 -50.36 -48.00 -16.50
CA ALA A 112 -51.36 -47.72 -17.50
C ALA A 112 -52.68 -48.43 -17.20
N TYR A 113 -53.75 -47.78 -17.50
CA TYR A 113 -55.09 -48.35 -17.34
C TYR A 113 -56.05 -47.80 -18.40
N VAL A 114 -57.02 -48.62 -18.69
CA VAL A 114 -58.08 -48.31 -19.65
C VAL A 114 -59.40 -48.33 -18.92
N VAL A 115 -60.25 -47.35 -19.15
CA VAL A 115 -61.60 -47.27 -18.56
C VAL A 115 -62.66 -47.20 -19.64
N ASP A 116 -63.85 -47.71 -19.31
CA ASP A 116 -65.02 -47.58 -20.17
C ASP A 116 -65.57 -46.14 -20.17
N ARG A 117 -66.64 -45.93 -20.97
CA ARG A 117 -67.34 -44.64 -21.05
C ARG A 117 -67.94 -44.16 -19.71
N ASN A 118 -68.09 -45.05 -18.76
CA ASN A 118 -68.61 -44.76 -17.42
C ASN A 118 -67.49 -44.56 -16.40
N GLY A 119 -66.20 -44.48 -16.83
CA GLY A 119 -65.05 -44.30 -15.97
C GLY A 119 -64.68 -45.52 -15.12
N ARG A 120 -65.18 -46.71 -15.43
CA ARG A 120 -64.85 -47.95 -14.72
C ARG A 120 -63.65 -48.65 -15.36
N THR A 121 -62.73 -49.12 -14.56
CA THR A 121 -61.52 -49.78 -15.06
C THR A 121 -61.85 -51.04 -15.82
N LEU A 122 -61.39 -51.11 -17.07
CA LEU A 122 -61.44 -52.31 -17.91
C LEU A 122 -60.14 -53.11 -17.85
N LEU A 123 -59.01 -52.44 -17.81
CA LEU A 123 -57.68 -53.03 -17.80
C LEU A 123 -56.71 -52.17 -16.98
N SER A 124 -55.76 -52.83 -16.31
CA SER A 124 -54.62 -52.17 -15.66
C SER A 124 -53.37 -53.01 -15.86
N THR A 125 -52.19 -52.33 -15.97
CA THR A 125 -50.86 -52.95 -15.96
C THR A 125 -50.46 -53.42 -14.57
N ASP A 126 -51.12 -52.93 -13.51
CA ASP A 126 -50.97 -53.40 -12.14
C ASP A 126 -52.09 -54.41 -11.87
N PRO A 127 -51.74 -55.70 -11.65
CA PRO A 127 -52.72 -56.74 -11.44
C PRO A 127 -53.46 -56.63 -10.10
N ASP A 128 -52.91 -55.94 -9.12
CA ASP A 128 -53.50 -55.79 -7.78
C ASP A 128 -54.50 -54.64 -7.69
N ILE A 129 -54.73 -53.90 -8.79
CA ILE A 129 -55.63 -52.77 -8.81
C ILE A 129 -57.10 -53.20 -8.71
N LYS A 130 -57.76 -52.74 -7.65
CA LYS A 130 -59.22 -52.81 -7.57
C LYS A 130 -59.87 -51.90 -8.57
N PRO A 131 -60.97 -52.31 -9.23
CA PRO A 131 -61.69 -51.40 -10.12
C PRO A 131 -62.09 -50.12 -9.40
N ILE A 132 -61.68 -48.97 -9.96
CA ILE A 132 -61.99 -47.65 -9.41
C ILE A 132 -62.91 -46.93 -10.39
N ASP A 133 -63.71 -46.04 -9.84
CA ASP A 133 -64.48 -45.05 -10.62
C ASP A 133 -63.74 -43.72 -10.64
N ILE A 134 -63.51 -43.21 -11.83
CA ILE A 134 -62.72 -41.97 -12.02
C ILE A 134 -63.52 -40.87 -12.74
N ARG A 135 -64.84 -40.95 -12.81
CA ARG A 135 -65.71 -40.00 -13.52
C ARG A 135 -65.58 -38.57 -13.00
N ASP A 136 -65.30 -38.43 -11.73
CA ASP A 136 -65.06 -37.13 -11.04
C ASP A 136 -63.65 -36.58 -11.26
N ARG A 137 -62.77 -37.34 -11.89
CA ARG A 137 -61.39 -36.91 -12.15
C ARG A 137 -61.34 -36.02 -13.38
N GLU A 138 -60.63 -34.87 -13.24
CA GLU A 138 -60.46 -33.87 -14.32
C GLU A 138 -59.94 -34.53 -15.62
N TYR A 139 -58.93 -35.40 -15.53
CA TYR A 139 -58.31 -36.03 -16.67
C TYR A 139 -59.23 -36.99 -17.46
N PHE A 140 -60.28 -37.52 -16.81
CA PHE A 140 -61.33 -38.28 -17.48
C PHE A 140 -62.39 -37.33 -18.07
N ALA A 141 -62.88 -36.40 -17.29
CA ALA A 141 -63.87 -35.43 -17.72
C ALA A 141 -63.43 -34.59 -18.94
N ALA A 142 -62.13 -34.25 -19.02
CA ALA A 142 -61.56 -33.50 -20.12
C ALA A 142 -61.66 -34.29 -21.45
N VAL A 143 -61.28 -35.57 -21.46
CA VAL A 143 -61.33 -36.43 -22.65
C VAL A 143 -62.76 -36.86 -22.99
N GLU A 144 -63.64 -37.01 -22.04
CA GLU A 144 -65.06 -37.24 -22.22
C GLU A 144 -65.69 -36.05 -22.98
N LYS A 145 -65.37 -34.79 -22.61
CA LYS A 145 -65.84 -33.56 -23.24
C LYS A 145 -65.24 -33.27 -24.61
N GLY A 146 -64.32 -34.11 -25.10
CA GLY A 146 -63.80 -34.04 -26.47
C GLY A 146 -62.32 -33.70 -26.62
N ALA A 147 -61.58 -33.46 -25.53
CA ALA A 147 -60.14 -33.34 -25.64
C ALA A 147 -59.51 -34.67 -26.12
N LYS A 148 -58.71 -34.62 -27.19
CA LYS A 148 -58.02 -35.81 -27.71
C LYS A 148 -57.04 -36.38 -26.72
N THR A 149 -56.24 -35.53 -26.07
CA THR A 149 -55.29 -35.84 -25.02
C THR A 149 -55.39 -34.79 -23.92
N PHE A 150 -55.07 -35.16 -22.71
CA PHE A 150 -55.04 -34.24 -21.59
C PHE A 150 -53.99 -34.66 -20.58
N VAL A 151 -53.33 -33.72 -19.91
CA VAL A 151 -52.42 -33.97 -18.78
C VAL A 151 -53.05 -33.39 -17.51
N SER A 152 -53.13 -34.20 -16.47
CA SER A 152 -53.67 -33.71 -15.18
C SER A 152 -52.68 -32.83 -14.42
N GLY A 153 -53.18 -32.03 -13.49
CA GLY A 153 -52.39 -31.54 -12.40
C GLY A 153 -51.92 -32.70 -11.47
N LEU A 154 -51.04 -32.35 -10.52
CA LEU A 154 -50.62 -33.26 -9.48
C LEU A 154 -51.83 -33.64 -8.62
N LEU A 155 -52.02 -34.95 -8.40
CA LEU A 155 -53.15 -35.45 -7.65
C LEU A 155 -52.70 -36.64 -6.75
N VAL A 156 -53.49 -36.91 -5.76
CA VAL A 156 -53.26 -38.09 -4.92
C VAL A 156 -54.01 -39.29 -5.51
N SER A 157 -53.28 -40.35 -5.79
CA SER A 157 -53.82 -41.61 -6.31
C SER A 157 -54.74 -42.27 -5.26
N ARG A 158 -55.94 -42.69 -5.72
CA ARG A 158 -56.87 -43.47 -4.87
C ARG A 158 -56.41 -44.91 -4.62
N LEU A 159 -55.39 -45.35 -5.37
CA LEU A 159 -54.91 -46.72 -5.32
C LEU A 159 -53.88 -46.90 -4.21
N ASN A 160 -52.90 -46.03 -4.17
CA ASN A 160 -51.73 -46.18 -3.30
C ASN A 160 -51.39 -44.92 -2.50
N ASN A 161 -52.23 -43.91 -2.53
CA ASN A 161 -52.07 -42.62 -1.86
C ASN A 161 -50.79 -41.86 -2.27
N GLN A 162 -50.19 -42.18 -3.40
CA GLN A 162 -49.01 -41.49 -3.94
C GLN A 162 -49.39 -40.26 -4.76
N GLN A 163 -48.49 -39.30 -4.82
CA GLN A 163 -48.66 -38.14 -5.67
C GLN A 163 -48.30 -38.51 -7.12
N ILE A 164 -49.29 -38.44 -8.01
CA ILE A 164 -49.17 -38.80 -9.39
C ILE A 164 -49.72 -37.68 -10.29
N PHE A 165 -49.33 -37.71 -11.55
CA PHE A 165 -50.03 -37.04 -12.62
C PHE A 165 -50.33 -38.02 -13.77
N VAL A 166 -51.33 -37.72 -14.57
CA VAL A 166 -51.90 -38.64 -15.56
C VAL A 166 -51.95 -38.00 -16.94
N PHE A 167 -51.36 -38.68 -17.92
CA PHE A 167 -51.69 -38.44 -19.32
C PHE A 167 -52.88 -39.28 -19.69
N SER A 168 -53.92 -38.68 -20.30
CA SER A 168 -55.11 -39.34 -20.76
C SER A 168 -55.32 -39.13 -22.26
N ARG A 169 -55.89 -40.13 -22.91
CA ARG A 169 -56.27 -40.11 -24.32
C ARG A 169 -57.72 -40.58 -24.47
N ARG A 170 -58.49 -39.80 -25.24
CA ARG A 170 -59.84 -40.16 -25.65
C ARG A 170 -59.82 -41.40 -26.55
N LEU A 171 -60.59 -42.43 -26.20
CA LEU A 171 -60.85 -43.57 -27.03
C LEU A 171 -62.20 -43.34 -27.75
N GLU A 172 -62.11 -43.36 -29.03
CA GLU A 172 -63.26 -43.06 -29.88
C GLU A 172 -63.43 -44.13 -31.00
N ARG A 173 -64.64 -44.59 -31.20
CA ARG A 173 -64.96 -45.51 -32.27
C ARG A 173 -66.17 -44.94 -33.08
N ASN A 174 -66.01 -44.84 -34.36
CA ASN A 174 -67.02 -44.26 -35.24
C ASN A 174 -67.56 -42.87 -34.77
N GLY A 175 -66.67 -42.02 -34.25
CA GLY A 175 -67.05 -40.70 -33.74
C GLY A 175 -67.72 -40.70 -32.37
N VAL A 176 -67.88 -41.88 -31.69
CA VAL A 176 -68.50 -41.99 -30.37
C VAL A 176 -67.42 -42.28 -29.30
N PHE A 177 -67.50 -41.55 -28.21
CA PHE A 177 -66.65 -41.79 -27.03
C PHE A 177 -67.00 -43.18 -26.44
N VAL A 178 -66.01 -44.04 -26.33
CA VAL A 178 -66.17 -45.39 -25.81
C VAL A 178 -65.40 -45.62 -24.48
N GLY A 179 -64.45 -44.72 -24.15
CA GLY A 179 -63.64 -44.78 -22.94
C GLY A 179 -62.38 -43.95 -23.01
N ALA A 180 -61.47 -44.17 -22.13
CA ALA A 180 -60.20 -43.47 -22.08
C ALA A 180 -59.02 -44.38 -21.72
N ALA A 181 -57.88 -44.18 -22.35
CA ALA A 181 -56.61 -44.77 -21.97
C ALA A 181 -55.79 -43.77 -21.14
N MET A 182 -55.12 -44.21 -20.13
CA MET A 182 -54.36 -43.39 -19.21
C MET A 182 -53.01 -43.99 -18.89
N VAL A 183 -52.03 -43.08 -18.69
CA VAL A 183 -50.69 -43.41 -18.16
C VAL A 183 -50.40 -42.49 -16.97
N SER A 184 -50.15 -43.08 -15.81
CA SER A 184 -49.85 -42.32 -14.60
C SER A 184 -48.37 -42.41 -14.24
N PHE A 185 -47.82 -41.30 -13.81
CA PHE A 185 -46.44 -41.17 -13.37
C PHE A 185 -46.39 -40.68 -11.93
N GLN A 186 -45.37 -41.16 -11.16
CA GLN A 186 -45.02 -40.54 -9.91
C GLN A 186 -44.22 -39.25 -10.17
N GLY A 187 -44.76 -38.11 -9.76
CA GLY A 187 -44.22 -36.82 -10.12
C GLY A 187 -42.82 -36.51 -9.53
N SER A 188 -42.58 -36.98 -8.30
CA SER A 188 -41.30 -36.79 -7.63
C SER A 188 -40.18 -37.65 -8.24
N ASP A 189 -40.48 -38.93 -8.51
CA ASP A 189 -39.45 -39.86 -8.99
C ASP A 189 -38.97 -39.51 -10.39
N LEU A 190 -39.91 -39.11 -11.24
CA LEU A 190 -39.62 -38.70 -12.61
C LEU A 190 -38.67 -37.52 -12.72
N LEU A 191 -38.82 -36.56 -11.82
CA LEU A 191 -38.00 -35.34 -11.82
C LEU A 191 -36.72 -35.44 -10.97
N LYS A 192 -36.60 -36.45 -10.13
CA LYS A 192 -35.44 -36.60 -9.24
C LYS A 192 -34.13 -36.71 -10.00
N ASP A 193 -34.06 -37.62 -10.97
CA ASP A 193 -32.84 -37.85 -11.76
C ASP A 193 -32.46 -36.57 -12.56
N VAL A 194 -33.48 -35.88 -13.08
CA VAL A 194 -33.29 -34.59 -13.79
C VAL A 194 -32.73 -33.53 -12.82
N TRP A 195 -33.28 -33.44 -11.61
CA TRP A 195 -32.86 -32.51 -10.61
C TRP A 195 -31.41 -32.77 -10.15
N GLU A 196 -31.04 -34.02 -9.94
CA GLU A 196 -29.66 -34.39 -9.61
C GLU A 196 -28.67 -34.04 -10.72
N ALA A 197 -29.08 -34.17 -11.97
CA ALA A 197 -28.25 -33.83 -13.14
C ALA A 197 -28.03 -32.34 -13.35
N VAL A 198 -28.97 -31.45 -12.96
CA VAL A 198 -28.91 -30.01 -13.26
C VAL A 198 -28.05 -29.20 -12.31
N SER A 199 -27.60 -29.73 -11.20
CA SER A 199 -26.67 -29.09 -10.23
C SER A 199 -27.01 -27.63 -9.87
N LEU A 200 -28.29 -27.32 -9.61
CA LEU A 200 -28.75 -25.98 -9.24
C LEU A 200 -28.35 -25.54 -7.82
N GLY A 201 -27.72 -26.43 -7.05
CA GLY A 201 -27.37 -26.23 -5.65
C GLY A 201 -28.45 -26.69 -4.66
N THR A 202 -28.12 -26.61 -3.38
CA THR A 202 -29.04 -26.94 -2.31
C THR A 202 -30.26 -26.02 -2.35
N ASN A 203 -31.39 -26.53 -1.89
CA ASN A 203 -32.66 -25.79 -1.84
C ASN A 203 -33.21 -25.30 -3.20
N SER A 204 -32.73 -25.90 -4.30
CA SER A 204 -33.27 -25.65 -5.66
C SER A 204 -34.48 -26.52 -5.94
N THR A 205 -35.30 -26.12 -6.92
CA THR A 205 -36.45 -26.92 -7.34
C THR A 205 -36.59 -26.94 -8.86
N ILE A 206 -37.15 -28.03 -9.36
CA ILE A 206 -37.64 -28.08 -10.75
C ILE A 206 -39.13 -28.46 -10.76
N SER A 207 -39.87 -27.90 -11.70
CA SER A 207 -41.32 -28.14 -11.75
C SER A 207 -41.82 -28.21 -13.20
N MET A 208 -42.87 -28.93 -13.39
CA MET A 208 -43.70 -28.89 -14.57
C MET A 208 -45.07 -28.38 -14.14
N ILE A 209 -45.56 -27.35 -14.80
CA ILE A 209 -46.82 -26.69 -14.46
C ILE A 209 -47.62 -26.58 -15.75
N ARG A 210 -48.94 -26.82 -15.71
CA ARG A 210 -49.84 -26.63 -16.84
C ARG A 210 -50.08 -25.11 -17.07
N LYS A 211 -50.36 -24.70 -18.27
CA LYS A 211 -50.57 -23.28 -18.64
C LYS A 211 -51.70 -22.59 -17.86
N ASP A 212 -52.64 -23.33 -17.29
CA ASP A 212 -53.70 -22.81 -16.42
C ASP A 212 -53.28 -22.69 -14.94
N GLY A 213 -52.02 -22.99 -14.64
CA GLY A 213 -51.45 -22.85 -13.29
C GLY A 213 -51.49 -24.10 -12.43
N GLU A 214 -52.03 -25.23 -12.92
CA GLU A 214 -52.03 -26.50 -12.17
C GLU A 214 -50.61 -27.10 -12.14
N LEU A 215 -50.09 -27.40 -10.97
CA LEU A 215 -48.80 -28.08 -10.80
C LEU A 215 -48.92 -29.50 -11.29
N VAL A 216 -48.11 -29.94 -12.24
CA VAL A 216 -48.06 -31.28 -12.79
C VAL A 216 -47.10 -32.18 -12.01
N ALA A 217 -45.88 -31.70 -11.83
CA ALA A 217 -44.85 -32.40 -11.07
C ALA A 217 -43.86 -31.37 -10.51
N ARG A 218 -43.23 -31.71 -9.39
CA ARG A 218 -42.20 -30.92 -8.75
C ARG A 218 -41.22 -31.80 -7.98
N TYR A 219 -39.96 -31.43 -8.03
CA TYR A 219 -38.95 -32.00 -7.13
C TYR A 219 -38.14 -30.91 -6.45
N PRO A 220 -37.93 -30.93 -5.15
CA PRO A 220 -38.52 -31.84 -4.18
C PRO A 220 -40.06 -31.76 -4.17
N ALA A 221 -40.68 -32.89 -3.78
CA ALA A 221 -42.13 -33.02 -3.78
C ALA A 221 -42.80 -31.96 -2.89
N PRO A 222 -43.92 -31.35 -3.29
CA PRO A 222 -44.70 -30.45 -2.45
C PRO A 222 -45.56 -31.25 -1.49
N ASP A 223 -46.14 -30.57 -0.49
CA ASP A 223 -47.05 -31.22 0.48
C ASP A 223 -48.34 -31.73 -0.17
N GLY A 224 -48.71 -31.26 -1.35
CA GLY A 224 -49.92 -31.68 -2.07
C GLY A 224 -50.14 -30.94 -3.39
N PRO A 225 -51.29 -31.15 -4.00
CA PRO A 225 -51.70 -30.43 -5.20
C PRO A 225 -51.69 -28.92 -4.98
N LEU A 226 -51.21 -28.17 -5.99
CA LEU A 226 -51.07 -26.74 -5.91
C LEU A 226 -51.49 -26.07 -7.22
N ASN A 227 -52.38 -25.05 -7.13
CA ASN A 227 -52.75 -24.22 -8.24
C ASN A 227 -52.04 -22.83 -8.12
N MET A 228 -51.29 -22.49 -9.12
CA MET A 228 -50.48 -21.28 -9.20
C MET A 228 -51.02 -20.28 -10.26
N SER A 229 -52.28 -20.39 -10.71
CA SER A 229 -52.85 -19.55 -11.74
C SER A 229 -52.82 -18.03 -11.41
N LYS A 230 -52.83 -17.68 -10.11
CA LYS A 230 -52.74 -16.29 -9.64
C LYS A 230 -51.32 -15.83 -9.38
N TYR A 231 -50.34 -16.68 -9.63
CA TYR A 231 -48.94 -16.37 -9.38
C TYR A 231 -48.34 -15.55 -10.53
N VAL A 232 -47.36 -14.71 -10.19
CA VAL A 232 -46.71 -13.74 -11.10
C VAL A 232 -46.26 -14.34 -12.43
N LEU A 233 -45.90 -15.60 -12.48
CA LEU A 233 -45.56 -16.28 -13.72
C LEU A 233 -46.74 -16.25 -14.73
N PHE A 234 -47.95 -16.52 -14.28
CA PHE A 234 -49.13 -16.66 -15.12
C PHE A 234 -49.82 -15.31 -15.41
N THR A 235 -49.67 -14.34 -14.47
CA THR A 235 -50.28 -13.01 -14.63
C THR A 235 -49.41 -12.07 -15.47
N ASP A 236 -48.11 -12.11 -15.34
CA ASP A 236 -47.22 -11.08 -15.88
C ASP A 236 -46.23 -11.63 -16.93
N TYR A 237 -45.56 -12.75 -16.62
CA TYR A 237 -44.44 -13.21 -17.42
C TYR A 237 -44.87 -14.10 -18.62
N LEU A 238 -45.65 -15.13 -18.37
CA LEU A 238 -46.03 -16.09 -19.39
C LEU A 238 -46.89 -15.46 -20.54
N PRO A 239 -47.78 -14.49 -20.28
CA PRO A 239 -48.49 -13.77 -21.34
C PRO A 239 -47.56 -12.96 -22.23
N SER A 240 -46.41 -12.50 -21.71
CA SER A 240 -45.49 -11.62 -22.43
C SER A 240 -44.42 -12.40 -23.20
N SER A 241 -44.02 -13.59 -22.76
CA SER A 241 -42.97 -14.38 -23.39
C SER A 241 -43.13 -15.86 -23.08
N PRO A 242 -42.85 -16.77 -24.04
CA PRO A 242 -42.88 -18.22 -23.81
C PRO A 242 -41.70 -18.74 -22.97
N ASN A 243 -40.69 -17.91 -22.71
CA ASN A 243 -39.56 -18.24 -21.86
C ASN A 243 -38.98 -16.97 -21.25
N GLY A 244 -38.35 -17.09 -20.10
CA GLY A 244 -37.73 -15.95 -19.40
C GLY A 244 -37.23 -16.33 -18.02
N THR A 245 -36.79 -15.28 -17.32
CA THR A 245 -36.36 -15.37 -15.93
C THR A 245 -37.06 -14.31 -15.10
N TYR A 246 -37.25 -14.59 -13.82
CA TYR A 246 -37.78 -13.63 -12.86
C TYR A 246 -37.37 -14.00 -11.43
N GLU A 247 -37.41 -13.00 -10.55
CA GLU A 247 -37.23 -13.19 -9.12
C GLU A 247 -38.59 -13.07 -8.42
N ALA A 248 -38.88 -14.03 -7.55
CA ALA A 248 -40.09 -13.97 -6.74
C ALA A 248 -40.01 -14.90 -5.53
N ILE A 249 -40.94 -14.65 -4.58
CA ILE A 249 -41.17 -15.57 -3.45
C ILE A 249 -42.01 -16.74 -3.97
N SER A 250 -41.53 -17.96 -3.80
CA SER A 250 -42.22 -19.16 -4.23
C SER A 250 -43.50 -19.40 -3.41
N PRO A 251 -44.66 -19.60 -4.06
CA PRO A 251 -45.89 -19.89 -3.35
C PRO A 251 -45.93 -21.29 -2.74
N ALA A 252 -45.00 -22.17 -3.10
CA ALA A 252 -44.96 -23.54 -2.64
C ALA A 252 -44.19 -23.72 -1.31
N ASP A 253 -43.18 -22.86 -1.07
CA ASP A 253 -42.27 -23.00 0.09
C ASP A 253 -41.87 -21.66 0.74
N GLY A 254 -42.34 -20.52 0.23
CA GLY A 254 -42.05 -19.19 0.79
C GLY A 254 -40.64 -18.68 0.58
N GLU A 255 -39.79 -19.39 -0.14
CA GLU A 255 -38.41 -19.01 -0.35
C GLU A 255 -38.25 -18.02 -1.50
N HIS A 256 -37.27 -17.08 -1.38
CA HIS A 256 -36.92 -16.16 -2.44
C HIS A 256 -36.07 -16.86 -3.51
N ARG A 257 -36.57 -16.90 -4.74
CA ARG A 257 -35.99 -17.70 -5.82
C ARG A 257 -35.73 -16.92 -7.06
N MET A 258 -34.61 -17.23 -7.72
CA MET A 258 -34.39 -16.94 -9.15
C MET A 258 -35.02 -18.06 -9.95
N VAL A 259 -36.00 -17.76 -10.75
CA VAL A 259 -36.80 -18.71 -11.55
C VAL A 259 -36.54 -18.51 -13.04
N ALA A 260 -36.24 -19.60 -13.73
CA ALA A 260 -36.29 -19.65 -15.20
C ALA A 260 -37.42 -20.53 -15.64
N TYR A 261 -38.20 -20.10 -16.63
CA TYR A 261 -39.33 -20.86 -17.17
C TYR A 261 -39.25 -20.97 -18.69
N ARG A 262 -39.89 -22.02 -19.22
CA ARG A 262 -39.97 -22.27 -20.64
C ARG A 262 -41.23 -23.08 -20.95
N VAL A 263 -42.00 -22.59 -21.91
CA VAL A 263 -43.14 -23.38 -22.48
C VAL A 263 -42.59 -24.58 -23.25
N VAL A 264 -43.14 -25.76 -22.99
CA VAL A 264 -42.80 -26.99 -23.72
C VAL A 264 -43.61 -27.01 -25.03
N GLU A 265 -42.90 -26.96 -26.15
CA GLU A 265 -43.55 -26.90 -27.48
C GLU A 265 -44.51 -28.06 -27.74
N GLY A 266 -45.66 -27.77 -28.33
CA GLY A 266 -46.67 -28.79 -28.64
C GLY A 266 -47.44 -29.32 -27.44
N THR A 267 -47.25 -28.72 -26.24
CA THR A 267 -47.92 -29.13 -25.01
C THR A 267 -48.51 -27.95 -24.24
N ASP A 268 -49.32 -28.25 -23.23
CA ASP A 268 -49.79 -27.24 -22.26
C ASP A 268 -48.92 -27.18 -21.00
N ILE A 269 -47.68 -27.66 -21.08
CA ILE A 269 -46.74 -27.71 -19.94
C ILE A 269 -45.77 -26.51 -20.03
N VAL A 270 -45.50 -25.92 -18.91
CA VAL A 270 -44.42 -24.95 -18.66
C VAL A 270 -43.40 -25.60 -17.74
N ALA A 271 -42.18 -25.72 -18.21
CA ALA A 271 -41.05 -26.23 -17.43
C ALA A 271 -40.40 -25.09 -16.62
N LEU A 272 -40.17 -25.31 -15.35
CA LEU A 272 -39.53 -24.35 -14.47
C LEU A 272 -38.30 -24.97 -13.82
N ALA A 273 -37.29 -24.12 -13.60
CA ALA A 273 -36.17 -24.41 -12.74
C ALA A 273 -35.93 -23.20 -11.84
N SER A 274 -35.77 -23.41 -10.55
CA SER A 274 -35.55 -22.30 -9.62
C SER A 274 -34.40 -22.60 -8.65
N ALA A 275 -33.57 -21.59 -8.45
CA ALA A 275 -32.47 -21.61 -7.49
C ALA A 275 -32.81 -20.69 -6.29
N ASP A 276 -32.41 -21.09 -5.10
CA ASP A 276 -32.50 -20.21 -3.93
C ASP A 276 -31.54 -19.03 -4.10
N TYR A 277 -32.09 -17.83 -4.00
CA TYR A 277 -31.34 -16.56 -4.15
C TYR A 277 -30.20 -16.45 -3.12
N ARG A 278 -30.43 -16.88 -1.88
CA ARG A 278 -29.43 -16.86 -0.80
C ARG A 278 -28.27 -17.81 -1.07
N VAL A 279 -28.56 -18.98 -1.62
CA VAL A 279 -27.53 -19.96 -2.01
C VAL A 279 -26.72 -19.44 -3.20
N GLY A 280 -27.36 -18.78 -4.15
CA GLY A 280 -26.69 -18.13 -5.27
C GLY A 280 -25.69 -17.06 -4.85
N LEU A 281 -25.96 -16.37 -3.71
CA LEU A 281 -25.09 -15.32 -3.15
C LEU A 281 -23.99 -15.82 -2.23
N VAL A 282 -23.86 -17.13 -1.97
CA VAL A 282 -22.79 -17.67 -1.09
C VAL A 282 -21.38 -17.26 -1.57
N PRO A 283 -21.03 -17.33 -2.86
CA PRO A 283 -19.71 -16.86 -3.33
C PRO A 283 -19.48 -15.37 -3.01
N PHE A 284 -20.45 -14.52 -3.30
CA PHE A 284 -20.39 -13.09 -2.97
C PHE A 284 -20.19 -12.85 -1.46
N ARG A 285 -20.90 -13.59 -0.61
CA ARG A 285 -20.73 -13.48 0.85
C ARG A 285 -19.32 -13.81 1.30
N ASN A 286 -18.69 -14.82 0.70
CA ASN A 286 -17.29 -15.15 0.95
C ASN A 286 -16.36 -14.02 0.52
N ASP A 287 -16.61 -13.40 -0.63
CA ASP A 287 -15.86 -12.25 -1.12
C ASP A 287 -15.98 -11.03 -0.18
N VAL A 288 -17.17 -10.81 0.41
CA VAL A 288 -17.38 -9.78 1.44
C VAL A 288 -16.51 -10.04 2.67
N PHE A 289 -16.43 -11.28 3.16
CA PHE A 289 -15.54 -11.61 4.28
C PHE A 289 -14.07 -11.38 3.96
N ILE A 290 -13.64 -11.74 2.74
CA ILE A 290 -12.27 -11.47 2.28
C ILE A 290 -12.01 -9.96 2.22
N ALA A 291 -12.92 -9.18 1.66
CA ALA A 291 -12.80 -7.73 1.59
C ALA A 291 -12.70 -7.09 2.99
N ILE A 292 -13.51 -7.54 3.94
CA ILE A 292 -13.45 -7.06 5.35
C ILE A 292 -12.08 -7.39 5.97
N ALA A 293 -11.57 -8.61 5.77
CA ALA A 293 -10.27 -9.02 6.29
C ALA A 293 -9.12 -8.18 5.71
N VAL A 294 -9.13 -7.95 4.38
CA VAL A 294 -8.15 -7.09 3.70
C VAL A 294 -8.23 -5.65 4.19
N MET A 295 -9.44 -5.11 4.34
CA MET A 295 -9.66 -3.77 4.87
C MET A 295 -9.15 -3.61 6.31
N ALA A 296 -9.43 -4.59 7.17
CA ALA A 296 -8.95 -4.58 8.55
C ALA A 296 -7.41 -4.60 8.62
N LEU A 297 -6.76 -5.45 7.80
CA LEU A 297 -5.32 -5.52 7.71
C LEU A 297 -4.71 -4.22 7.18
N ALA A 298 -5.30 -3.66 6.12
CA ALA A 298 -4.86 -2.38 5.55
C ALA A 298 -5.02 -1.21 6.53
N ALA A 299 -6.12 -1.17 7.28
CA ALA A 299 -6.35 -0.16 8.32
C ALA A 299 -5.31 -0.29 9.44
N ALA A 300 -5.06 -1.50 9.95
CA ALA A 300 -4.05 -1.76 10.97
C ALA A 300 -2.64 -1.36 10.50
N SER A 301 -2.28 -1.74 9.26
CA SER A 301 -0.99 -1.37 8.65
C SER A 301 -0.84 0.14 8.46
N SER A 302 -1.90 0.83 8.04
CA SER A 302 -1.91 2.29 7.87
C SER A 302 -1.75 3.02 9.21
N LEU A 303 -2.42 2.55 10.26
CA LEU A 303 -2.27 3.09 11.62
C LEU A 303 -0.86 2.87 12.17
N ALA A 304 -0.30 1.66 11.98
CA ALA A 304 1.06 1.32 12.39
C ALA A 304 2.10 2.19 11.66
N ALA A 305 1.98 2.32 10.32
CA ALA A 305 2.85 3.16 9.52
C ALA A 305 2.78 4.64 9.92
N GLY A 306 1.58 5.17 10.12
CA GLY A 306 1.37 6.54 10.60
C GLY A 306 1.95 6.78 12.01
N GLY A 307 1.79 5.82 12.91
CA GLY A 307 2.40 5.84 14.24
C GLY A 307 3.93 5.82 14.19
N TRP A 308 4.49 4.97 13.33
CA TRP A 308 5.93 4.84 13.15
C TRP A 308 6.55 6.12 12.55
N VAL A 309 5.92 6.69 11.51
CA VAL A 309 6.36 7.99 10.94
C VAL A 309 6.37 9.09 12.01
N ARG A 310 5.31 9.19 12.82
CA ARG A 310 5.25 10.15 13.93
C ARG A 310 6.34 9.92 14.98
N HIS A 311 6.64 8.65 15.28
CA HIS A 311 7.72 8.29 16.21
C HIS A 311 9.10 8.70 15.66
N LEU A 312 9.39 8.42 14.38
CA LEU A 312 10.65 8.82 13.74
C LEU A 312 10.83 10.34 13.74
N VAL A 313 9.80 11.10 13.35
CA VAL A 313 9.85 12.57 13.35
C VAL A 313 10.10 13.14 14.75
N LYS A 314 9.42 12.62 15.78
CA LYS A 314 9.65 13.04 17.16
C LYS A 314 11.08 12.75 17.63
N ARG A 315 11.63 11.57 17.27
CA ARG A 315 12.99 11.17 17.60
C ARG A 315 14.04 12.07 16.93
N ASP A 316 13.82 12.41 15.66
CA ASP A 316 14.71 13.29 14.89
C ASP A 316 14.75 14.71 15.47
N VAL A 317 13.58 15.29 15.77
CA VAL A 317 13.49 16.62 16.40
C VAL A 317 14.19 16.64 17.77
N LYS A 318 14.03 15.58 18.56
CA LYS A 318 14.70 15.49 19.87
C LYS A 318 16.22 15.41 19.72
N LYS A 319 16.74 14.57 18.81
CA LYS A 319 18.17 14.44 18.54
C LYS A 319 18.80 15.75 18.03
N SER A 320 18.09 16.45 17.15
CA SER A 320 18.56 17.76 16.66
C SER A 320 18.68 18.77 17.81
N ALA A 321 17.70 18.84 18.70
CA ALA A 321 17.74 19.73 19.85
C ALA A 321 18.88 19.38 20.85
N GLU A 322 19.11 18.08 21.10
CA GLU A 322 20.22 17.60 21.94
C GLU A 322 21.59 17.96 21.33
N LEU A 323 21.72 17.82 20.00
CA LEU A 323 22.96 18.17 19.30
C LEU A 323 23.25 19.67 19.36
N GLU A 324 22.22 20.51 19.14
CA GLU A 324 22.35 21.97 19.25
C GLU A 324 22.76 22.40 20.66
N ALA A 325 22.13 21.82 21.68
CA ALA A 325 22.51 22.11 23.08
C ALA A 325 23.97 21.73 23.34
N ALA A 326 24.40 20.55 22.86
CA ALA A 326 25.79 20.13 23.03
C ALA A 326 26.80 21.01 22.28
N LEU A 327 26.43 21.51 21.09
CA LEU A 327 27.25 22.45 20.33
C LEU A 327 27.39 23.80 21.06
N GLU A 328 26.31 24.32 21.65
CA GLU A 328 26.34 25.58 22.40
C GLU A 328 27.16 25.46 23.67
N ASP A 329 27.00 24.34 24.41
CA ASP A 329 27.84 24.04 25.60
C ASP A 329 29.33 23.96 25.22
N ASN A 330 29.66 23.32 24.11
CA ASN A 330 31.04 23.25 23.62
C ASN A 330 31.60 24.65 23.30
N ARG A 331 30.80 25.50 22.63
CA ARG A 331 31.19 26.89 22.36
C ARG A 331 31.43 27.68 23.64
N LEU A 332 30.59 27.53 24.63
CA LEU A 332 30.75 28.18 25.93
C LEU A 332 32.03 27.73 26.63
N LEU A 333 32.33 26.42 26.64
CA LEU A 333 33.55 25.87 27.20
C LEU A 333 34.81 26.40 26.49
N LEU A 334 34.80 26.46 25.20
CA LEU A 334 35.90 27.06 24.42
C LEU A 334 36.13 28.51 24.82
N ARG A 335 35.08 29.33 24.96
CA ARG A 335 35.18 30.72 25.43
C ARG A 335 35.82 30.80 26.81
N GLU A 336 35.42 29.96 27.75
CA GLU A 336 35.99 29.95 29.10
C GLU A 336 37.48 29.56 29.10
N ILE A 337 37.86 28.59 28.25
CA ILE A 337 39.28 28.22 28.10
C ILE A 337 40.11 29.43 27.64
N HIS A 338 39.61 30.15 26.65
CA HIS A 338 40.34 31.35 26.15
C HIS A 338 40.44 32.45 27.16
N HIS A 339 39.40 32.75 27.90
CA HIS A 339 39.48 33.72 29.01
C HIS A 339 40.48 33.28 30.06
N ARG A 340 40.56 32.00 30.37
CA ARG A 340 41.56 31.47 31.32
C ARG A 340 42.99 31.56 30.78
N VAL A 341 43.21 31.27 29.50
CA VAL A 341 44.54 31.42 28.88
C VAL A 341 45.00 32.88 28.92
N LYS A 342 44.14 33.84 28.58
CA LYS A 342 44.44 35.26 28.68
C LYS A 342 44.79 35.67 30.12
N ASN A 343 43.99 35.26 31.09
CA ASN A 343 44.23 35.52 32.51
C ASN A 343 45.57 34.91 33.00
N ASN A 344 45.92 33.70 32.52
CA ASN A 344 47.19 33.08 32.82
C ASN A 344 48.37 33.87 32.29
N PHE A 345 48.32 34.39 31.06
CA PHE A 345 49.35 35.24 30.53
C PHE A 345 49.47 36.55 31.31
N GLN A 346 48.36 37.18 31.72
CA GLN A 346 48.37 38.36 32.56
C GLN A 346 48.96 38.07 33.96
N ALA A 347 48.65 36.91 34.53
CA ALA A 347 49.26 36.52 35.80
C ALA A 347 50.77 36.33 35.68
N VAL A 348 51.25 35.71 34.58
CA VAL A 348 52.69 35.58 34.29
C VAL A 348 53.33 36.94 34.14
N GLN A 349 52.70 37.91 33.45
CA GLN A 349 53.18 39.30 33.40
C GLN A 349 53.24 39.94 34.78
N GLY A 350 52.26 39.69 35.66
CA GLY A 350 52.26 40.15 37.06
C GLY A 350 53.44 39.60 37.85
N VAL A 351 53.75 38.30 37.73
CA VAL A 351 54.88 37.67 38.35
C VAL A 351 56.21 38.31 37.86
N ILE A 352 56.32 38.51 36.54
CA ILE A 352 57.54 39.15 35.99
C ILE A 352 57.71 40.59 36.52
N ARG A 353 56.63 41.36 36.74
CA ARG A 353 56.70 42.70 37.35
C ARG A 353 57.25 42.67 38.78
N MET A 354 56.98 41.62 39.53
CA MET A 354 57.46 41.50 40.93
C MET A 354 58.90 41.01 41.05
N GLN A 355 59.50 40.56 39.92
CA GLN A 355 60.94 40.16 39.96
C GLN A 355 61.84 41.38 39.81
N LEU A 356 62.98 41.39 40.56
CA LEU A 356 64.04 42.40 40.46
C LEU A 356 64.89 42.18 39.19
N LEU A 357 64.25 42.37 38.01
CA LEU A 357 64.93 42.25 36.71
C LEU A 357 65.41 43.63 36.25
N PRO A 358 66.48 43.70 35.44
CA PRO A 358 66.85 44.92 34.76
C PRO A 358 65.65 45.38 33.86
N PRO A 359 65.37 46.72 33.79
CA PRO A 359 64.23 47.25 33.09
C PRO A 359 64.09 46.78 31.60
N GLU A 360 65.21 46.63 30.92
CA GLU A 360 65.30 46.16 29.56
C GLU A 360 64.88 44.65 29.40
N ALA A 361 65.31 43.83 30.38
CA ALA A 361 64.95 42.42 30.41
C ALA A 361 63.46 42.25 30.69
N GLN A 362 62.91 43.04 31.60
CA GLN A 362 61.51 43.04 31.95
C GLN A 362 60.66 43.48 30.72
N LYS A 363 61.00 44.57 30.04
CA LYS A 363 60.33 45.02 28.83
C LYS A 363 60.34 43.98 27.72
N SER A 364 61.52 43.34 27.50
CA SER A 364 61.64 42.25 26.51
C SER A 364 60.71 41.04 26.80
N LEU A 365 60.54 40.64 28.06
CA LEU A 365 59.61 39.57 28.43
C LEU A 365 58.16 39.96 28.24
N PHE A 366 57.79 41.23 28.54
CA PHE A 366 56.43 41.74 28.27
C PHE A 366 56.09 41.77 26.79
N ASP A 367 57.01 42.20 25.93
CA ASP A 367 56.80 42.23 24.47
C ASP A 367 56.57 40.82 23.92
N ARG A 368 57.28 39.81 24.42
CA ARG A 368 57.11 38.40 24.01
C ARG A 368 55.75 37.83 24.43
N ILE A 369 55.35 38.06 25.69
CA ILE A 369 54.05 37.63 26.19
C ILE A 369 52.95 38.38 25.45
N GLY A 370 53.16 39.65 25.14
CA GLY A 370 52.25 40.45 24.32
C GLY A 370 52.03 39.86 22.94
N ALA A 371 53.10 39.39 22.26
CA ALA A 371 53.00 38.70 20.99
C ALA A 371 52.19 37.40 21.06
N MET A 372 52.40 36.61 22.15
CA MET A 372 51.64 35.38 22.39
C MET A 372 50.15 35.67 22.64
N ILE A 373 49.82 36.72 23.40
CA ILE A 373 48.43 37.15 23.64
C ILE A 373 47.79 37.57 22.33
N ALA A 374 48.50 38.33 21.46
CA ALA A 374 47.97 38.77 20.17
C ALA A 374 47.61 37.60 19.26
N VAL A 375 48.43 36.55 19.23
CA VAL A 375 48.10 35.33 18.50
C VAL A 375 46.84 34.67 19.05
N HIS A 376 46.74 34.53 20.36
CA HIS A 376 45.56 33.94 21.00
C HIS A 376 44.30 34.77 20.76
N GLU A 377 44.36 36.09 20.77
CA GLU A 377 43.21 36.95 20.47
C GLU A 377 42.77 36.80 19.02
N GLN A 378 43.67 36.68 18.06
CA GLN A 378 43.31 36.46 16.67
C GLN A 378 42.70 35.10 16.33
N ILE A 379 43.16 34.05 17.01
CA ILE A 379 42.54 32.70 16.89
C ILE A 379 41.07 32.79 17.26
N TYR A 380 40.73 33.66 18.20
CA TYR A 380 39.40 33.70 18.81
C TYR A 380 38.40 34.64 18.11
N ASP A 381 38.87 35.83 17.68
CA ASP A 381 37.96 36.84 17.13
C ASP A 381 37.25 36.44 15.82
N ARG A 382 37.72 35.42 15.14
CA ARG A 382 37.20 35.00 13.84
C ARG A 382 36.51 33.60 13.82
N ASP A 383 36.32 32.94 14.98
CA ASP A 383 35.82 31.54 15.02
C ASP A 383 36.63 30.59 14.09
N GLN A 384 37.86 30.94 13.74
CA GLN A 384 38.75 30.17 12.87
C GLN A 384 39.80 29.46 13.69
N PHE A 385 39.41 28.38 14.36
CA PHE A 385 40.27 27.56 15.20
C PHE A 385 41.45 26.89 14.50
N ASN A 386 41.45 26.85 13.16
CA ASN A 386 42.40 26.03 12.39
C ASN A 386 43.43 26.85 11.58
N ALA A 387 43.21 28.13 11.35
CA ALA A 387 44.12 28.90 10.48
C ALA A 387 44.11 30.41 10.79
N LEU A 388 45.28 31.02 10.81
CA LEU A 388 45.47 32.47 11.01
C LEU A 388 46.10 33.09 9.75
N SER A 389 45.52 34.15 9.26
CA SER A 389 46.09 34.89 8.15
C SER A 389 47.43 35.55 8.54
N ALA A 390 48.52 35.19 7.86
CA ALA A 390 49.82 35.85 8.05
C ALA A 390 49.75 37.36 7.76
N ARG A 391 48.93 37.77 6.80
CA ARG A 391 48.69 39.17 6.36
C ARG A 391 48.06 40.03 7.47
N ASP A 392 47.26 39.43 8.36
CA ASP A 392 46.63 40.16 9.47
C ASP A 392 47.49 40.07 10.75
N LEU A 393 48.12 38.93 10.96
CA LEU A 393 48.92 38.68 12.19
C LEU A 393 50.16 39.56 12.29
N ILE A 394 50.99 39.60 11.23
CA ILE A 394 52.27 40.29 11.28
C ILE A 394 52.10 41.81 11.47
N PRO A 395 51.24 42.52 10.74
CA PRO A 395 51.03 43.97 11.01
C PRO A 395 50.51 44.21 12.42
N SER A 396 49.59 43.37 12.93
CA SER A 396 49.03 43.55 14.29
C SER A 396 50.08 43.50 15.41
N ILE A 397 51.15 42.75 15.19
CA ILE A 397 52.27 42.63 16.15
C ILE A 397 53.25 43.82 15.97
N VAL A 398 53.62 44.06 14.71
CA VAL A 398 54.64 45.06 14.40
C VAL A 398 54.19 46.50 14.71
N ASP A 399 52.92 46.83 14.37
CA ASP A 399 52.37 48.18 14.65
C ASP A 399 52.34 48.48 16.17
N LYS A 400 52.03 47.46 17.01
CA LYS A 400 52.10 47.58 18.48
C LYS A 400 53.52 47.81 18.95
N LEU A 401 54.51 47.13 18.36
CA LEU A 401 55.91 47.28 18.70
C LEU A 401 56.43 48.68 18.29
N VAL A 402 56.16 49.09 17.08
CA VAL A 402 56.58 50.41 16.59
C VAL A 402 56.00 51.54 17.47
N SER A 403 54.71 51.52 17.77
CA SER A 403 54.05 52.49 18.65
C SER A 403 54.63 52.49 20.08
N ALA A 404 55.18 51.35 20.56
CA ALA A 404 55.79 51.25 21.90
C ALA A 404 57.26 51.70 21.99
N TYR A 405 57.96 51.75 20.84
CA TYR A 405 59.41 52.00 20.80
C TYR A 405 59.82 53.29 20.08
N SER A 406 59.07 53.76 19.05
CA SER A 406 59.46 54.94 18.27
C SER A 406 58.29 55.48 17.43
N ASP A 407 58.09 56.83 17.46
CA ASP A 407 57.11 57.48 16.63
C ASP A 407 57.67 57.87 15.24
N ASN A 408 59.00 57.69 15.01
CA ASN A 408 59.72 58.16 13.81
C ASN A 408 60.06 56.98 12.85
N VAL A 409 59.51 55.78 13.03
CA VAL A 409 59.82 54.64 12.17
C VAL A 409 58.58 54.32 11.34
N SER A 410 58.70 54.36 10.02
CA SER A 410 57.64 53.90 9.09
C SER A 410 57.81 52.43 8.72
N VAL A 411 56.70 51.70 8.58
CA VAL A 411 56.72 50.27 8.21
C VAL A 411 56.05 50.06 6.87
N ARG A 412 56.66 49.28 6.02
CA ARG A 412 56.11 48.79 4.80
C ARG A 412 55.92 47.28 4.85
N TYR A 413 54.73 46.81 4.51
CA TYR A 413 54.41 45.39 4.52
C TYR A 413 54.24 44.87 3.09
N ASP A 414 54.84 43.71 2.80
CA ASP A 414 54.66 42.94 1.56
C ASP A 414 54.44 41.47 1.97
N ILE A 415 53.20 41.12 2.33
CA ILE A 415 52.86 39.84 2.95
C ILE A 415 51.87 39.13 2.05
N GLY A 416 52.25 37.92 1.59
CA GLY A 416 51.43 37.05 0.79
C GLY A 416 50.19 36.54 1.56
N GLU A 417 49.17 36.16 0.80
CA GLU A 417 47.94 35.55 1.37
C GLU A 417 48.14 34.06 1.63
N PHE A 418 48.36 33.70 2.88
CA PHE A 418 48.41 32.31 3.35
C PHE A 418 48.17 32.23 4.86
N ASP A 419 47.67 31.06 5.23
CA ASP A 419 47.30 30.78 6.61
C ASP A 419 48.41 30.02 7.35
N LEU A 420 48.46 30.27 8.64
CA LEU A 420 49.37 29.65 9.62
C LEU A 420 48.57 28.80 10.61
N THR A 421 49.07 27.66 11.00
CA THR A 421 48.50 26.97 12.16
C THR A 421 48.76 27.79 13.42
N PRO A 422 48.02 27.60 14.52
CA PRO A 422 48.26 28.30 15.81
C PRO A 422 49.69 28.20 16.28
N GLU A 423 50.33 27.05 16.12
CA GLU A 423 51.73 26.80 16.52
C GLU A 423 52.70 27.58 15.64
N GLN A 424 52.44 27.58 14.30
CA GLN A 424 53.26 28.36 13.34
C GLN A 424 53.08 29.85 13.55
N ALA A 425 51.87 30.31 13.81
CA ALA A 425 51.55 31.69 14.10
C ALA A 425 52.29 32.20 15.34
N THR A 426 52.31 31.39 16.42
CA THR A 426 53.04 31.69 17.66
C THR A 426 54.56 31.79 17.41
N ALA A 427 55.09 30.86 16.64
CA ALA A 427 56.50 30.82 16.32
C ALA A 427 56.90 32.04 15.44
N VAL A 428 56.12 32.35 14.38
CA VAL A 428 56.32 33.49 13.51
C VAL A 428 56.18 34.80 14.31
N ALA A 429 55.18 34.93 15.18
CA ALA A 429 54.97 36.08 16.04
C ALA A 429 56.18 36.38 16.93
N LEU A 430 56.74 35.35 17.56
CA LEU A 430 57.95 35.50 18.37
C LEU A 430 59.18 35.89 17.54
N LEU A 431 59.35 35.31 16.37
CA LEU A 431 60.44 35.61 15.45
C LEU A 431 60.37 37.08 14.98
N VAL A 432 59.21 37.52 14.52
CA VAL A 432 58.96 38.89 14.10
C VAL A 432 59.18 39.87 15.27
N ASN A 433 58.64 39.55 16.46
CA ASN A 433 58.81 40.34 17.66
C ASN A 433 60.29 40.55 18.01
N GLU A 434 61.12 39.51 18.02
CA GLU A 434 62.53 39.59 18.34
C GLU A 434 63.33 40.39 17.32
N VAL A 435 63.10 40.16 16.01
CA VAL A 435 63.87 40.83 14.98
C VAL A 435 63.47 42.33 14.88
N VAL A 436 62.18 42.64 14.89
CA VAL A 436 61.66 44.01 14.85
C VAL A 436 62.08 44.78 16.10
N THR A 437 62.00 44.20 17.29
CA THR A 437 62.45 44.82 18.53
C THR A 437 63.94 45.15 18.48
N ASN A 438 64.77 44.26 17.91
CA ASN A 438 66.18 44.51 17.74
C ASN A 438 66.44 45.68 16.78
N SER A 439 65.75 45.76 15.64
CA SER A 439 65.86 46.89 14.73
C SER A 439 65.43 48.22 15.40
N LEU A 440 64.30 48.21 16.15
CA LEU A 440 63.83 49.42 16.85
C LEU A 440 64.76 49.89 17.97
N LYS A 441 65.46 48.98 18.64
CA LYS A 441 66.40 49.31 19.72
C LYS A 441 67.78 49.76 19.24
N TYR A 442 68.27 49.17 18.13
CA TYR A 442 69.68 49.31 17.79
C TYR A 442 69.95 49.97 16.44
N ALA A 443 68.98 49.92 15.51
CA ALA A 443 69.19 50.42 14.17
C ALA A 443 69.05 51.95 14.07
N PHE A 444 68.30 52.56 15.00
CA PHE A 444 67.90 53.96 14.90
C PHE A 444 68.35 54.79 16.16
N PRO A 445 69.67 54.95 16.40
CA PRO A 445 70.14 55.74 17.52
C PRO A 445 69.67 57.18 17.40
N ASP A 446 69.56 57.88 18.57
CA ASP A 446 69.19 59.30 18.69
C ASP A 446 67.86 59.70 18.04
N GLY A 447 66.91 58.71 17.85
CA GLY A 447 65.57 58.95 17.33
C GLY A 447 65.53 59.35 15.84
N ARG A 448 66.53 58.98 15.06
CA ARG A 448 66.56 59.24 13.60
C ARG A 448 65.36 58.57 12.92
N PRO A 449 64.79 59.26 11.85
CA PRO A 449 63.74 58.59 11.06
C PRO A 449 64.22 57.33 10.42
N GLY A 450 63.39 56.26 10.58
CA GLY A 450 63.69 54.90 10.10
C GLY A 450 62.63 54.35 9.19
N LYS A 451 63.03 53.34 8.43
CA LYS A 451 62.13 52.50 7.63
C LYS A 451 62.38 51.07 7.94
N LEU A 452 61.29 50.38 8.19
CA LEU A 452 61.25 48.89 8.28
C LEU A 452 60.47 48.34 7.08
N GLU A 453 61.04 47.38 6.40
CA GLU A 453 60.35 46.65 5.34
C GLU A 453 60.22 45.18 5.75
N ILE A 454 59.01 44.66 5.77
CA ILE A 454 58.68 43.29 6.17
C ILE A 454 58.01 42.58 5.01
N ALA A 455 58.68 41.56 4.48
CA ALA A 455 58.16 40.74 3.42
C ALA A 455 58.03 39.28 3.87
N PHE A 456 56.91 38.66 3.61
CA PHE A 456 56.67 37.24 3.94
C PHE A 456 55.89 36.52 2.88
N HIS A 457 56.56 35.67 2.11
CA HIS A 457 55.99 35.02 0.94
C HIS A 457 56.27 33.52 0.96
N LYS A 458 55.31 32.73 0.42
CA LYS A 458 55.58 31.32 0.09
C LYS A 458 56.49 31.24 -1.15
N VAL A 459 57.59 30.53 -1.03
CA VAL A 459 58.53 30.26 -2.12
C VAL A 459 58.21 28.91 -2.78
N SER A 460 57.66 27.98 -1.99
CA SER A 460 57.18 26.71 -2.48
C SER A 460 56.03 26.22 -1.58
N SER A 461 55.47 25.05 -1.87
CA SER A 461 54.38 24.44 -1.07
C SER A 461 54.74 24.28 0.44
N ARG A 462 56.01 24.11 0.76
CA ARG A 462 56.47 23.90 2.14
C ARG A 462 57.38 25.00 2.69
N ARG A 463 57.94 25.84 1.80
CA ARG A 463 58.94 26.87 2.19
C ARG A 463 58.39 28.26 2.02
N SER A 464 58.62 29.09 3.06
CA SER A 464 58.30 30.50 3.07
C SER A 464 59.56 31.31 3.41
N LEU A 465 59.64 32.51 2.85
CA LEU A 465 60.75 33.43 3.06
C LEU A 465 60.22 34.64 3.83
N LEU A 466 60.74 34.84 5.06
CA LEU A 466 60.52 36.03 5.84
C LEU A 466 61.76 36.92 5.71
N THR A 467 61.53 38.13 5.28
CA THR A 467 62.60 39.16 5.19
C THR A 467 62.18 40.38 6.02
N ILE A 468 63.05 40.82 6.91
CA ILE A 468 62.88 42.04 7.72
C ILE A 468 64.12 42.91 7.52
N CYS A 469 63.94 44.07 6.93
CA CYS A 469 65.00 44.98 6.58
C CYS A 469 64.80 46.32 7.29
N ASP A 470 65.88 46.88 7.87
CA ASP A 470 65.93 48.25 8.36
C ASP A 470 66.96 49.07 7.57
N ASN A 471 66.77 50.38 7.48
CA ASN A 471 67.72 51.30 6.93
C ASN A 471 68.59 52.02 7.97
N GLY A 472 68.86 51.31 9.08
CA GLY A 472 69.59 51.76 10.24
C GLY A 472 71.09 51.82 10.05
N VAL A 473 71.82 51.86 11.19
CA VAL A 473 73.27 51.92 11.20
C VAL A 473 73.96 50.62 10.87
N GLY A 474 73.19 49.50 10.79
CA GLY A 474 73.73 48.17 10.65
C GLY A 474 74.50 47.71 11.84
N PHE A 475 75.09 46.51 11.78
CA PHE A 475 75.96 45.98 12.83
C PHE A 475 77.02 45.04 12.26
N ASP A 476 78.15 44.96 12.95
CA ASP A 476 79.17 43.96 12.62
C ASP A 476 78.86 42.63 13.35
N ALA A 477 78.55 41.59 12.55
CA ALA A 477 78.18 40.30 13.09
C ALA A 477 79.28 39.61 13.90
N SER A 478 80.55 40.04 13.76
CA SER A 478 81.69 39.49 14.50
C SER A 478 81.75 40.07 15.92
N THR A 479 81.18 41.23 16.20
CA THR A 479 81.27 41.95 17.47
C THR A 479 80.08 41.78 18.40
N VAL A 480 78.97 41.25 17.88
CA VAL A 480 77.69 41.12 18.61
C VAL A 480 77.77 40.01 19.66
N ARG A 481 77.58 40.39 20.94
CA ARG A 481 77.40 39.40 22.03
C ARG A 481 76.09 38.58 21.77
N LYS A 482 76.23 37.25 21.79
CA LYS A 482 75.10 36.30 21.72
C LYS A 482 74.15 36.46 22.91
N GLY A 483 73.21 37.36 22.84
CA GLY A 483 72.17 37.60 23.86
C GLY A 483 71.00 36.62 23.82
N MET A 484 70.02 36.81 24.71
CA MET A 484 68.82 36.00 24.80
C MET A 484 68.02 36.00 23.52
N GLY A 485 67.88 37.16 22.82
CA GLY A 485 67.13 37.29 21.56
C GLY A 485 67.69 36.42 20.44
N SER A 486 69.02 36.33 20.31
CA SER A 486 69.65 35.47 19.29
C SER A 486 69.45 33.98 19.55
N ARG A 487 69.25 33.58 20.81
CA ARG A 487 68.88 32.18 21.17
C ARG A 487 67.44 31.87 20.79
N ILE A 488 66.52 32.84 21.03
CA ILE A 488 65.11 32.68 20.67
C ILE A 488 64.94 32.60 19.14
N ILE A 489 65.55 33.53 18.40
CA ILE A 489 65.54 33.49 16.94
C ILE A 489 65.99 32.13 16.42
N ARG A 490 67.13 31.62 16.95
CA ARG A 490 67.63 30.32 16.54
C ARG A 490 66.70 29.18 16.92
N GLY A 491 66.14 29.21 18.12
CA GLY A 491 65.18 28.21 18.60
C GLY A 491 63.91 28.16 17.75
N VAL A 492 63.32 29.33 17.50
CA VAL A 492 62.11 29.46 16.71
C VAL A 492 62.33 29.05 15.24
N VAL A 493 63.41 29.51 14.60
CA VAL A 493 63.72 29.10 13.22
C VAL A 493 64.00 27.62 13.13
N SER A 494 64.66 27.00 14.16
CA SER A 494 64.83 25.56 14.23
C SER A 494 63.50 24.82 14.43
N GLN A 495 62.57 25.35 15.23
CA GLN A 495 61.21 24.81 15.41
C GLN A 495 60.45 24.83 14.09
N LEU A 496 60.63 25.86 13.28
CA LEU A 496 60.06 26.01 11.92
C LEU A 496 60.92 25.30 10.87
N ARG A 497 61.84 24.44 11.24
CA ARG A 497 62.74 23.66 10.36
C ARG A 497 63.42 24.52 9.31
N GLY A 498 63.82 25.72 9.70
CA GLY A 498 64.35 26.74 8.80
C GLY A 498 65.82 27.05 9.04
N SER A 499 66.32 27.98 8.29
CA SER A 499 67.62 28.62 8.45
C SER A 499 67.49 30.15 8.33
N PHE A 500 68.39 30.89 8.90
CA PHE A 500 68.40 32.34 8.78
C PHE A 500 69.81 32.88 8.59
N GLU A 501 69.90 34.03 7.98
CA GLU A 501 71.16 34.82 7.85
C GLU A 501 70.86 36.29 8.11
N TYR A 502 71.95 37.00 8.52
CA TYR A 502 71.97 38.46 8.61
C TYR A 502 72.94 39.01 7.56
N LYS A 503 72.52 40.03 6.82
CA LYS A 503 73.35 40.83 5.96
C LYS A 503 73.32 42.28 6.43
N SER A 504 74.53 42.89 6.58
CA SER A 504 74.66 44.29 7.02
C SER A 504 75.51 45.03 6.00
N THR A 505 74.86 45.78 5.11
CA THR A 505 75.51 46.62 4.09
C THR A 505 75.11 48.10 4.25
N GLU A 506 73.82 48.36 4.09
CA GLU A 506 73.19 49.69 4.35
C GLU A 506 71.95 49.34 5.24
N GLY A 507 72.11 49.27 6.57
CA GLY A 507 71.14 48.77 7.53
C GLY A 507 71.27 47.27 7.81
N THR A 508 70.27 46.68 8.42
CA THR A 508 70.22 45.23 8.73
C THR A 508 69.18 44.52 7.87
N HIS A 509 69.60 43.48 7.23
CA HIS A 509 68.73 42.57 6.49
C HIS A 509 68.70 41.23 7.18
N PHE A 510 67.59 40.89 7.85
CA PHE A 510 67.32 39.57 8.36
C PHE A 510 66.54 38.75 7.30
N ILE A 511 67.03 37.57 6.98
CA ILE A 511 66.41 36.70 5.98
C ILE A 511 66.28 35.34 6.64
N ALA A 512 65.05 34.85 6.79
CA ALA A 512 64.76 33.51 7.30
C ALA A 512 63.95 32.71 6.28
N GLN A 513 64.41 31.51 5.98
CA GLN A 513 63.68 30.54 5.22
C GLN A 513 63.11 29.50 6.23
N VAL A 514 61.77 29.38 6.24
CA VAL A 514 61.05 28.54 7.20
C VAL A 514 60.11 27.56 6.48
N GLU A 515 59.89 26.39 7.09
CA GLU A 515 58.90 25.46 6.61
C GLU A 515 57.53 25.73 7.25
N LEU A 516 56.54 26.10 6.39
CA LEU A 516 55.14 26.34 6.76
C LEU A 516 54.27 25.50 5.86
N GLY A 517 54.30 24.20 6.06
CA GLY A 517 53.37 23.27 5.40
C GLY A 517 52.20 22.96 6.31
N LEU A 518 50.98 22.82 5.78
CA LEU A 518 49.92 22.11 6.50
C LEU A 518 50.44 20.71 6.78
N THR A 519 50.53 20.31 8.02
CA THR A 519 50.68 18.89 8.39
C THR A 519 49.42 18.20 7.89
N ASP A 520 49.62 17.18 6.99
CA ASP A 520 48.55 16.31 6.50
C ASP A 520 47.76 15.68 7.63
#